data_1282899a4d59a06ced18a2adcf516384
#
_entry.id   1282899a4d59a06ced18a2adcf516384
#
_cell.length_a   1.000
_cell.length_b   1.000
_cell.length_c   1.000
_cell.angle_alpha   90.00
_cell.angle_beta   90.00
_cell.angle_gamma   90.00
#
_symmetry.space_group_name_H-M   'P 1'
#
loop_
_entity.id
_entity.type
_entity.pdbx_description
1 polymer ?
#
loop_
_entity_poly.entity_id
_entity_poly.type
_entity_poly.pdbx_seq_one_letter_code
_entity_poly.pdbx_strand_id
1 'polypeptide(L)' 'MTRVKKGVHALKRRRSILKQTKGMRHGRSTKERQAKEALLHAGNYSFAHRKDKKSHNRRLW' A
#
# COMPACT_ATOMS: atom_id res chain seq x y z
N MET A 1 -26.64 13.83 -22.48
CA MET A 1 -25.89 13.29 -21.33
C MET A 1 -24.39 13.57 -21.44
N THR A 2 -23.87 14.12 -20.40
CA THR A 2 -22.43 14.43 -20.35
C THR A 2 -21.64 13.18 -19.94
N ARG A 3 -20.60 12.89 -20.71
CA ARG A 3 -19.73 11.77 -20.42
C ARG A 3 -18.75 12.18 -19.31
N VAL A 4 -18.75 11.42 -18.22
CA VAL A 4 -17.87 11.68 -17.08
C VAL A 4 -16.66 10.78 -17.16
N LYS A 5 -15.46 11.37 -17.28
CA LYS A 5 -14.22 10.60 -17.35
C LYS A 5 -13.61 10.32 -15.98
N LYS A 6 -14.16 10.91 -14.93
CA LYS A 6 -13.67 10.71 -13.56
C LYS A 6 -13.76 9.25 -13.12
N GLY A 7 -14.74 8.51 -13.59
CA GLY A 7 -14.89 7.09 -13.27
C GLY A 7 -13.71 6.25 -13.74
N VAL A 8 -13.16 6.58 -14.90
CA VAL A 8 -12.01 5.86 -15.45
C VAL A 8 -10.76 6.12 -14.61
N HIS A 9 -10.54 7.37 -14.23
CA HIS A 9 -9.40 7.73 -13.40
C HIS A 9 -9.50 7.08 -12.03
N ALA A 10 -10.68 7.09 -11.43
CA ALA A 10 -10.89 6.46 -10.13
C ALA A 10 -10.66 4.96 -10.20
N LEU A 11 -11.09 4.33 -11.28
CA LEU A 11 -10.92 2.88 -11.47
C LEU A 11 -9.44 2.53 -11.61
N LYS A 12 -8.68 3.30 -12.38
CA LYS A 12 -7.25 3.08 -12.53
C LYS A 12 -6.51 3.23 -11.20
N ARG A 13 -6.86 4.24 -10.44
CA ARG A 13 -6.28 4.46 -9.13
C ARG A 13 -6.58 3.30 -8.19
N ARG A 14 -7.83 2.82 -8.20
CA ARG A 14 -8.23 1.68 -7.39
C ARG A 14 -7.45 0.43 -7.75
N ARG A 15 -7.32 0.14 -9.04
CA ARG A 15 -6.58 -1.02 -9.51
C ARG A 15 -5.11 -0.95 -9.11
N SER A 16 -4.51 0.23 -9.18
CA SER A 16 -3.12 0.43 -8.79
C SER A 16 -2.91 0.12 -7.31
N ILE A 17 -3.81 0.62 -6.45
CA ILE A 17 -3.73 0.39 -5.02
C ILE A 17 -3.92 -1.10 -4.70
N LEU A 18 -4.92 -1.74 -5.29
CA LEU A 18 -5.22 -3.14 -5.03
C LEU A 18 -4.12 -4.06 -5.57
N LYS A 19 -3.46 -3.66 -6.63
CA LYS A 19 -2.33 -4.42 -7.16
C LYS A 19 -1.19 -4.50 -6.15
N GLN A 20 -0.95 -3.40 -5.44
CA GLN A 20 0.11 -3.34 -4.43
C GLN A 20 -0.24 -4.12 -3.17
N THR A 21 -1.53 -4.31 -2.88
CA THR A 21 -1.98 -5.05 -1.70
C THR A 21 -2.36 -6.48 -2.00
N LYS A 22 -2.03 -6.96 -3.19
CA LYS A 22 -2.36 -8.32 -3.61
C LYS A 22 -1.73 -9.32 -2.64
N GLY A 23 -2.54 -10.25 -2.17
CA GLY A 23 -2.09 -11.26 -1.21
C GLY A 23 -2.32 -10.91 0.25
N MET A 24 -2.73 -9.70 0.55
CA MET A 24 -3.01 -9.30 1.93
C MET A 24 -4.35 -9.89 2.41
N ARG A 25 -4.44 -10.12 3.71
CA ARG A 25 -5.63 -10.70 4.32
C ARG A 25 -6.53 -9.64 4.94
N HIS A 26 -7.70 -10.08 5.43
CA HIS A 26 -8.66 -9.24 6.15
C HIS A 26 -9.24 -8.10 5.30
N GLY A 27 -9.52 -8.39 4.02
CA GLY A 27 -10.14 -7.43 3.13
C GLY A 27 -9.21 -6.36 2.59
N ARG A 28 -7.95 -6.39 2.95
CA ARG A 28 -6.98 -5.39 2.50
C ARG A 28 -6.62 -5.54 1.02
N SER A 29 -6.88 -6.72 0.45
CA SER A 29 -6.64 -6.94 -0.96
C SER A 29 -7.86 -6.70 -1.83
N THR A 30 -9.05 -6.52 -1.22
CA THR A 30 -10.30 -6.36 -1.98
C THR A 30 -10.99 -5.02 -1.75
N LYS A 31 -10.78 -4.38 -0.61
CA LYS A 31 -11.42 -3.11 -0.28
C LYS A 31 -10.40 -1.97 -0.38
N GLU A 32 -10.72 -1.00 -1.23
CA GLU A 32 -9.80 0.10 -1.52
C GLU A 32 -9.38 0.89 -0.29
N ARG A 33 -10.35 1.23 0.57
CA ARG A 33 -10.04 2.03 1.77
C ARG A 33 -9.07 1.30 2.70
N GLN A 34 -9.33 0.03 2.94
CA GLN A 34 -8.47 -0.78 3.78
C GLN A 34 -7.12 -1.05 3.13
N ALA A 35 -7.12 -1.20 1.80
CA ALA A 35 -5.89 -1.39 1.05
C ALA A 35 -5.00 -0.15 1.14
N LYS A 36 -5.58 1.02 0.98
CA LYS A 36 -4.85 2.28 1.08
C LYS A 36 -4.24 2.45 2.46
N GLU A 37 -5.01 2.15 3.51
CA GLU A 37 -4.51 2.21 4.87
C GLU A 37 -3.36 1.22 5.08
N ALA A 38 -3.51 0.01 4.59
CA ALA A 38 -2.47 -1.02 4.70
C ALA A 38 -1.17 -0.56 4.02
N LEU A 39 -1.27 0.07 2.86
CA LEU A 39 -0.09 0.58 2.16
C LEU A 39 0.62 1.68 2.94
N LEU A 40 -0.15 2.55 3.60
CA LEU A 40 0.43 3.60 4.43
C LEU A 40 1.18 3.00 5.61
N HIS A 41 0.61 2.00 6.26
CA HIS A 41 1.27 1.30 7.36
C HIS A 41 2.50 0.56 6.88
N ALA A 42 2.41 -0.09 5.73
CA ALA A 42 3.54 -0.82 5.16
C ALA A 42 4.72 0.11 4.88
N GLY A 43 4.44 1.30 4.34
CA GLY A 43 5.48 2.30 4.09
C GLY A 43 6.14 2.78 5.37
N ASN A 44 5.32 3.03 6.39
CA ASN A 44 5.82 3.48 7.68
C ASN A 44 6.70 2.40 8.34
N TYR A 45 6.24 1.15 8.32
CA TYR A 45 7.01 0.03 8.88
C TYR A 45 8.29 -0.21 8.10
N SER A 46 8.23 -0.09 6.78
CA SER A 46 9.40 -0.25 5.92
C SER A 46 10.49 0.77 6.27
N PHE A 47 10.08 2.01 6.50
CA PHE A 47 11.01 3.07 6.90
C PHE A 47 11.66 2.77 8.24
N ALA A 48 10.85 2.42 9.23
CA ALA A 48 11.34 2.11 10.58
C ALA A 48 12.25 0.89 10.58
N HIS A 49 11.84 -0.18 9.90
CA HIS A 49 12.61 -1.42 9.85
C HIS A 49 13.89 -1.28 9.04
N ARG A 50 13.93 -0.37 8.09
CA ARG A 50 15.16 -0.10 7.33
C ARG A 50 16.21 0.51 8.24
N LYS A 51 15.81 1.40 9.14
CA LYS A 51 16.69 1.96 10.13
C LYS A 51 17.14 0.91 11.15
N ASP A 52 16.18 0.08 11.61
CA ASP A 52 16.46 -0.99 12.56
C ASP A 52 17.44 -2.00 11.98
N LYS A 53 17.27 -2.32 10.69
CA LYS A 53 18.16 -3.26 10.01
C LYS A 53 19.61 -2.76 10.02
N LYS A 54 19.78 -1.48 9.75
CA LYS A 54 21.13 -0.89 9.76
C LYS A 54 21.74 -0.91 11.15
N SER A 55 20.97 -0.60 12.18
CA SER A 55 21.43 -0.64 13.55
C SER A 55 21.74 -2.06 13.98
N HIS A 56 20.90 -3.02 13.60
CA HIS A 56 21.08 -4.42 13.91
C HIS A 56 22.37 -4.97 13.29
N ASN A 57 22.60 -4.66 12.02
CA ASN A 57 23.80 -5.11 11.32
C ASN A 57 25.06 -4.52 11.95
N ARG A 58 24.99 -3.28 12.40
CA ARG A 58 26.11 -2.63 13.06
C ARG A 58 26.48 -3.33 14.38
N ARG A 59 25.47 -3.82 15.10
CA ARG A 59 25.70 -4.57 16.34
C ARG A 59 26.33 -5.93 16.08
N LEU A 60 25.94 -6.56 14.96
CA LEU A 60 26.50 -7.85 14.58
C LEU A 60 27.98 -7.76 14.22
N TRP A 61 28.36 -6.66 13.64
CA TRP A 61 29.75 -6.45 13.23
C TRP A 61 30.58 -5.99 14.44
#